data_7c78b9a83588bc5786b3e62b8532cf7a
#
_entry.id   7c78b9a83588bc5786b3e62b8532cf7a
#
_cell.length_a   1.000
_cell.length_b   1.000
_cell.length_c   1.000
_cell.angle_alpha   90.00
_cell.angle_beta   90.00
_cell.angle_gamma   90.00
#
_symmetry.space_group_name_H-M   'P 1'
#
loop_
_entity.id
_entity.type
_entity.pdbx_description
1 polymer ?
#
loop_
_entity_poly.entity_id
_entity_poly.type
_entity_poly.pdbx_seq_one_letter_code
_entity_poly.pdbx_strand_id
1 'polypeptide(L)'
;MTGWAKDELRRIVEADDLHIAPFRDDGVTYGTPTWIWSVAVDEALYVRAYNGQKSRWYQAAVRQRAGRIIAAGTTKEVTFEALEGPGDERIDDAYRTKYRASPYLASMISARARSATVKIMPREANA
;
A
#
# COMPACT_ATOMS: atom_id res chain seq x y z
N MET A 1 9.31 -18.40 -0.39
CA MET A 1 9.53 -16.97 -0.54
C MET A 1 8.25 -16.20 -0.35
N THR A 2 8.34 -15.15 0.39
CA THR A 2 7.16 -14.35 0.74
C THR A 2 7.04 -13.05 -0.07
N GLY A 3 7.95 -12.82 -1.00
CA GLY A 3 7.93 -11.59 -1.80
C GLY A 3 7.03 -11.68 -3.01
N TRP A 4 6.88 -10.55 -3.69
CA TRP A 4 6.12 -10.46 -4.92
C TRP A 4 6.91 -11.06 -6.08
N ALA A 5 6.23 -11.77 -6.98
CA ALA A 5 6.83 -12.10 -8.26
C ALA A 5 7.00 -10.83 -9.07
N LYS A 6 8.12 -10.70 -9.79
CA LYS A 6 8.42 -9.46 -10.52
C LYS A 6 7.33 -9.05 -11.50
N ASP A 7 6.79 -10.00 -12.26
CA ASP A 7 5.75 -9.71 -13.24
C ASP A 7 4.44 -9.30 -12.58
N GLU A 8 4.11 -9.92 -11.46
CA GLU A 8 2.91 -9.59 -10.72
C GLU A 8 2.99 -8.18 -10.15
N LEU A 9 4.12 -7.85 -9.50
CA LEU A 9 4.32 -6.54 -8.93
C LEU A 9 4.28 -5.45 -10.01
N ARG A 10 4.91 -5.70 -11.15
CA ARG A 10 4.89 -4.75 -12.27
C ARG A 10 3.46 -4.51 -12.76
N ARG A 11 2.66 -5.56 -12.93
CA ARG A 11 1.27 -5.40 -13.37
C ARG A 11 0.45 -4.58 -12.39
N ILE A 12 0.64 -4.81 -11.09
CA ILE A 12 -0.09 -4.08 -10.06
C ILE A 12 0.25 -2.59 -10.13
N VAL A 13 1.54 -2.26 -10.22
CA VAL A 13 1.97 -0.86 -10.22
C VAL A 13 1.58 -0.16 -11.51
N GLU A 14 1.69 -0.83 -12.66
CA GLU A 14 1.34 -0.24 -13.95
C GLU A 14 -0.16 -0.02 -14.11
N ALA A 15 -0.98 -0.88 -13.53
CA ALA A 15 -2.43 -0.74 -13.63
C ALA A 15 -2.94 0.49 -12.88
N ASP A 16 -2.26 0.90 -11.83
CA ASP A 16 -2.60 2.08 -11.02
C ASP A 16 -4.06 2.09 -10.56
N ASP A 17 -4.61 0.92 -10.30
CA ASP A 17 -6.01 0.76 -9.90
C ASP A 17 -6.12 0.04 -8.55
N LEU A 18 -5.08 0.11 -7.74
CA LEU A 18 -5.04 -0.63 -6.49
C LEU A 18 -6.08 -0.11 -5.50
N HIS A 19 -6.92 -1.04 -5.02
CA HIS A 19 -7.83 -0.79 -3.90
C HIS A 19 -7.37 -1.63 -2.72
N ILE A 20 -7.28 -1.01 -1.55
CA ILE A 20 -6.85 -1.68 -0.33
C ILE A 20 -8.07 -1.96 0.55
N ALA A 21 -8.16 -3.17 1.10
CA ALA A 21 -9.27 -3.59 1.96
C ALA A 21 -8.74 -4.37 3.16
N PRO A 22 -8.23 -3.67 4.19
CA PRO A 22 -7.81 -4.33 5.43
C PRO A 22 -9.00 -4.99 6.12
N PHE A 23 -8.74 -6.00 6.94
CA PHE A 23 -9.79 -6.60 7.75
C PHE A 23 -10.41 -5.58 8.70
N ARG A 24 -11.70 -5.75 8.98
CA ARG A 24 -12.39 -5.00 10.02
C ARG A 24 -12.00 -5.54 11.39
N ASP A 25 -12.54 -4.95 12.45
CA ASP A 25 -12.18 -5.31 13.82
C ASP A 25 -12.44 -6.77 14.17
N ASP A 26 -13.32 -7.44 13.43
CA ASP A 26 -13.57 -8.87 13.64
C ASP A 26 -12.44 -9.76 13.11
N GLY A 27 -11.50 -9.20 12.36
CA GLY A 27 -10.37 -9.93 11.81
C GLY A 27 -10.70 -10.87 10.66
N VAL A 28 -11.93 -10.90 10.18
CA VAL A 28 -12.37 -11.80 9.10
C VAL A 28 -13.13 -11.11 7.98
N THR A 29 -13.84 -10.02 8.27
CA THR A 29 -14.60 -9.28 7.27
C THR A 29 -13.71 -8.23 6.62
N TYR A 30 -13.69 -8.21 5.29
CA TYR A 30 -12.91 -7.20 4.57
C TYR A 30 -13.58 -5.84 4.67
N GLY A 31 -12.75 -4.81 4.86
CA GLY A 31 -13.24 -3.44 4.84
C GLY A 31 -13.62 -3.02 3.42
N THR A 32 -14.21 -1.84 3.30
CA THR A 32 -14.57 -1.28 2.00
C THR A 32 -13.29 -1.03 1.19
N PRO A 33 -13.20 -1.56 -0.04
CA PRO A 33 -12.04 -1.29 -0.88
C PRO A 33 -11.86 0.22 -1.13
N THR A 34 -10.65 0.71 -0.90
CA THR A 34 -10.32 2.12 -1.04
C THR A 34 -9.21 2.27 -2.07
N TRP A 35 -9.45 3.07 -3.11
CA TRP A 35 -8.42 3.33 -4.12
C TRP A 35 -7.31 4.18 -3.52
N ILE A 36 -6.06 3.76 -3.75
CA ILE A 36 -4.90 4.48 -3.26
C ILE A 36 -3.78 4.39 -4.28
N TRP A 37 -2.85 5.34 -4.21
CA TRP A 37 -1.64 5.30 -5.02
C TRP A 37 -0.68 4.26 -4.46
N SER A 38 0.02 3.58 -5.36
CA SER A 38 1.00 2.57 -4.98
C SER A 38 2.27 2.71 -5.79
N VAL A 39 3.38 2.34 -5.19
CA VAL A 39 4.69 2.32 -5.85
C VAL A 39 5.45 1.08 -5.44
N ALA A 40 6.42 0.69 -6.28
CA ALA A 40 7.30 -0.44 -5.98
C ALA A 40 8.73 0.08 -5.80
N VAL A 41 9.40 -0.43 -4.78
CA VAL A 41 10.81 -0.14 -4.50
C VAL A 41 11.45 -1.45 -4.05
N ASP A 42 12.54 -1.84 -4.70
CA ASP A 42 13.30 -3.04 -4.32
C ASP A 42 12.43 -4.29 -4.18
N GLU A 43 11.53 -4.51 -5.13
CA GLU A 43 10.66 -5.68 -5.20
C GLU A 43 9.60 -5.72 -4.11
N ALA A 44 9.33 -4.60 -3.45
CA ALA A 44 8.27 -4.48 -2.46
C ALA A 44 7.25 -3.43 -2.91
N LEU A 45 6.01 -3.60 -2.45
CA LEU A 45 4.91 -2.70 -2.76
C LEU A 45 4.66 -1.79 -1.56
N TYR A 46 4.55 -0.49 -1.82
CA TYR A 46 4.31 0.50 -0.77
C TYR A 46 3.14 1.39 -1.11
N VAL A 47 2.43 1.79 -0.07
CA VAL A 47 1.34 2.75 -0.17
C VAL A 47 1.47 3.76 0.96
N ARG A 48 0.87 4.94 0.76
CA ARG A 48 0.82 5.97 1.80
C ARG A 48 -0.59 6.52 1.91
N ALA A 49 -0.98 6.84 3.14
CA ALA A 49 -2.27 7.46 3.38
C ALA A 49 -2.18 8.95 3.12
N TYR A 50 -2.95 9.44 2.15
CA TYR A 50 -3.00 10.86 1.79
C TYR A 50 -3.28 11.74 3.02
N ASN A 51 -4.23 11.32 3.86
CA ASN A 51 -4.62 12.04 5.05
C ASN A 51 -3.81 11.65 6.30
N GLY A 52 -2.75 10.88 6.12
CA GLY A 52 -1.86 10.49 7.21
C GLY A 52 -2.43 9.41 8.10
N GLN A 53 -1.95 9.35 9.33
CA GLN A 53 -2.29 8.28 10.27
C GLN A 53 -3.76 8.31 10.72
N LYS A 54 -4.50 9.37 10.41
CA LYS A 54 -5.92 9.46 10.74
C LYS A 54 -6.80 8.72 9.74
N SER A 55 -6.26 8.29 8.61
CA SER A 55 -7.00 7.55 7.60
C SER A 55 -7.52 6.23 8.17
N ARG A 56 -8.79 5.92 7.92
CA ARG A 56 -9.41 4.71 8.45
C ARG A 56 -8.73 3.44 7.93
N TRP A 57 -8.43 3.40 6.61
CA TRP A 57 -7.80 2.21 6.06
C TRP A 57 -6.40 2.00 6.65
N TYR A 58 -5.68 3.10 6.91
CA TYR A 58 -4.35 3.01 7.51
C TYR A 58 -4.43 2.42 8.91
N GLN A 59 -5.36 2.94 9.74
CA GLN A 59 -5.54 2.44 11.10
C GLN A 59 -5.93 0.96 11.11
N ALA A 60 -6.82 0.55 10.21
CA ALA A 60 -7.22 -0.85 10.09
C ALA A 60 -6.04 -1.72 9.64
N ALA A 61 -5.26 -1.27 8.67
CA ALA A 61 -4.11 -2.02 8.18
C ALA A 61 -3.07 -2.24 9.28
N VAL A 62 -2.79 -1.20 10.06
CA VAL A 62 -1.80 -1.28 11.15
C VAL A 62 -2.31 -2.20 12.26
N ARG A 63 -3.59 -2.11 12.60
CA ARG A 63 -4.18 -2.90 13.67
C ARG A 63 -4.33 -4.37 13.29
N GLN A 64 -4.85 -4.65 12.12
CA GLN A 64 -5.15 -6.01 11.69
C GLN A 64 -3.98 -6.69 10.99
N ARG A 65 -3.08 -5.94 10.39
CA ARG A 65 -1.88 -6.43 9.69
C ARG A 65 -2.17 -7.36 8.52
N ALA A 66 -3.42 -7.53 8.14
CA ALA A 66 -3.79 -8.39 7.03
C ALA A 66 -5.09 -7.92 6.40
N GLY A 67 -5.32 -8.37 5.17
CA GLY A 67 -6.49 -8.04 4.40
C GLY A 67 -6.26 -8.45 2.96
N ARG A 68 -6.79 -7.69 2.02
CA ARG A 68 -6.57 -7.96 0.60
C ARG A 68 -6.42 -6.68 -0.19
N ILE A 69 -5.84 -6.82 -1.37
CA ILE A 69 -5.84 -5.75 -2.37
C ILE A 69 -6.54 -6.25 -3.62
N ILE A 70 -7.10 -5.32 -4.37
CA ILE A 70 -7.69 -5.60 -5.68
C ILE A 70 -6.93 -4.70 -6.66
N ALA A 71 -6.23 -5.32 -7.59
CA ALA A 71 -5.39 -4.58 -8.53
C ALA A 71 -5.17 -5.40 -9.78
N ALA A 72 -5.08 -4.73 -10.92
CA ALA A 72 -4.81 -5.37 -12.21
C ALA A 72 -5.77 -6.54 -12.50
N GLY A 73 -7.04 -6.39 -12.11
CA GLY A 73 -8.05 -7.41 -12.32
C GLY A 73 -7.96 -8.63 -11.41
N THR A 74 -7.11 -8.56 -10.38
CA THR A 74 -6.86 -9.70 -9.49
C THR A 74 -7.09 -9.28 -8.04
N THR A 75 -7.65 -10.19 -7.25
CA THR A 75 -7.77 -10.02 -5.79
C THR A 75 -6.70 -10.85 -5.12
N LYS A 76 -5.93 -10.25 -4.22
CA LYS A 76 -4.80 -10.92 -3.58
C LYS A 76 -4.84 -10.72 -2.07
N GLU A 77 -4.68 -11.83 -1.32
CA GLU A 77 -4.53 -11.76 0.12
C GLU A 77 -3.14 -11.22 0.46
N VAL A 78 -3.07 -10.28 1.39
CA VAL A 78 -1.82 -9.60 1.71
C VAL A 78 -1.69 -9.38 3.22
N THR A 79 -0.45 -9.06 3.62
CA THR A 79 -0.16 -8.57 4.95
C THR A 79 0.32 -7.12 4.86
N PHE A 80 0.13 -6.38 5.93
CA PHE A 80 0.50 -4.97 6.01
C PHE A 80 1.50 -4.75 7.13
N GLU A 81 2.53 -3.97 6.84
CA GLU A 81 3.55 -3.60 7.82
C GLU A 81 3.73 -2.09 7.78
N ALA A 82 3.43 -1.43 8.89
CA ALA A 82 3.66 0.00 9.01
C ALA A 82 5.16 0.27 9.10
N LEU A 83 5.65 1.21 8.32
CA LEU A 83 7.05 1.62 8.39
C LEU A 83 7.18 2.77 9.36
N GLU A 84 8.10 2.63 10.30
CA GLU A 84 8.37 3.65 11.30
C GLU A 84 9.60 4.46 10.92
N GLY A 85 9.67 5.66 11.49
CA GLY A 85 10.81 6.53 11.27
C GLY A 85 10.56 7.57 10.20
N PRO A 86 11.63 8.28 9.81
CA PRO A 86 11.52 9.41 8.86
C PRO A 86 11.29 8.88 7.48
N GLY A 87 10.51 8.44 6.92
CA GLY A 87 10.21 7.98 5.59
C GLY A 87 11.42 7.67 4.72
N ASP A 88 11.24 6.82 3.77
CA ASP A 88 12.29 6.41 2.87
C ASP A 88 12.29 7.30 1.63
N GLU A 89 13.42 7.95 1.35
CA GLU A 89 13.56 8.81 0.18
C GLU A 89 13.36 8.05 -1.12
N ARG A 90 13.70 6.76 -1.15
CA ARG A 90 13.46 5.94 -2.34
C ARG A 90 11.97 5.79 -2.63
N ILE A 91 11.14 5.73 -1.58
CA ILE A 91 9.69 5.70 -1.75
C ILE A 91 9.20 7.05 -2.27
N ASP A 92 9.72 8.16 -1.74
CA ASP A 92 9.41 9.49 -2.25
C ASP A 92 9.76 9.61 -3.72
N ASP A 93 10.95 9.14 -4.10
CA ASP A 93 11.41 9.21 -5.49
C ASP A 93 10.52 8.36 -6.41
N ALA A 94 10.06 7.21 -5.93
CA ALA A 94 9.13 6.38 -6.69
C ALA A 94 7.81 7.10 -6.93
N TYR A 95 7.29 7.81 -5.92
CA TYR A 95 6.10 8.63 -6.10
C TYR A 95 6.35 9.78 -7.08
N ARG A 96 7.49 10.45 -6.99
CA ARG A 96 7.84 11.54 -7.91
C ARG A 96 7.90 11.04 -9.35
N THR A 97 8.46 9.87 -9.56
CA THR A 97 8.58 9.31 -10.91
C THR A 97 7.22 8.90 -11.47
N LYS A 98 6.43 8.18 -10.69
CA LYS A 98 5.15 7.64 -11.17
C LYS A 98 4.07 8.72 -11.31
N TYR A 99 4.02 9.65 -10.38
CA TYR A 99 2.93 10.62 -10.30
C TYR A 99 3.37 12.06 -10.51
N ARG A 100 4.48 12.27 -11.18
CA ARG A 100 5.08 13.61 -11.33
C ARG A 100 4.17 14.66 -11.95
N ALA A 101 3.20 14.24 -12.74
CA ALA A 101 2.26 15.17 -13.37
C ALA A 101 1.05 15.49 -12.49
N SER A 102 0.94 14.84 -11.33
CA SER A 102 -0.23 15.01 -10.49
C SER A 102 -0.08 16.21 -9.54
N PRO A 103 -1.14 17.04 -9.40
CA PRO A 103 -1.11 18.12 -8.41
C PRO A 103 -1.12 17.62 -6.96
N TYR A 104 -1.41 16.34 -6.74
CA TYR A 104 -1.46 15.76 -5.38
C TYR A 104 -0.14 15.17 -4.93
N LEU A 105 0.88 15.16 -5.79
CA LEU A 105 2.17 14.56 -5.45
C LEU A 105 2.80 15.15 -4.20
N ALA A 106 2.77 16.47 -4.05
CA ALA A 106 3.38 17.12 -2.91
C ALA A 106 2.80 16.62 -1.58
N SER A 107 1.49 16.35 -1.56
CA SER A 107 0.84 15.81 -0.35
C SER A 107 1.29 14.39 -0.04
N MET A 108 1.57 13.59 -1.07
CA MET A 108 1.96 12.19 -0.88
C MET A 108 3.42 12.03 -0.45
N ILE A 109 4.25 13.04 -0.63
CA ILE A 109 5.63 13.03 -0.14
C ILE A 109 5.82 13.97 1.06
N SER A 110 4.72 14.48 1.62
CA SER A 110 4.74 15.31 2.82
C SER A 110 5.03 14.47 4.07
N ALA A 111 5.40 15.14 5.16
CA ALA A 111 5.63 14.46 6.44
C ALA A 111 4.40 13.68 6.90
N ARG A 112 3.20 14.23 6.66
CA ARG A 112 1.95 13.57 7.04
C ARG A 112 1.80 12.22 6.32
N ALA A 113 1.99 12.18 5.01
CA ALA A 113 1.85 10.95 4.25
C ALA A 113 3.00 9.98 4.55
N ARG A 114 4.24 10.49 4.72
CA ARG A 114 5.38 9.66 5.09
C ARG A 114 5.15 8.91 6.39
N SER A 115 4.52 9.57 7.37
CA SER A 115 4.24 8.94 8.66
C SER A 115 3.23 7.79 8.56
N ALA A 116 2.55 7.67 7.43
CA ALA A 116 1.53 6.65 7.19
C ALA A 116 1.92 5.80 5.98
N THR A 117 3.15 5.32 5.94
CA THR A 117 3.67 4.44 4.89
C THR A 117 3.46 2.99 5.32
N VAL A 118 2.92 2.18 4.41
CA VAL A 118 2.67 0.76 4.66
C VAL A 118 3.32 -0.06 3.56
N LYS A 119 4.04 -1.11 3.97
CA LYS A 119 4.59 -2.10 3.07
C LYS A 119 3.57 -3.22 2.93
N ILE A 120 3.26 -3.60 1.70
CA ILE A 120 2.29 -4.65 1.40
C ILE A 120 3.02 -5.85 0.84
N MET A 121 2.83 -7.01 1.47
CA MET A 121 3.45 -8.27 1.04
C MET A 121 2.36 -9.29 0.74
N PRO A 122 2.58 -10.20 -0.24
CA PRO A 122 1.60 -11.24 -0.49
C PRO A 122 1.56 -12.18 0.70
N ARG A 123 0.34 -12.59 1.07
CA ARG A 123 0.14 -13.57 2.14
C ARG A 123 0.13 -14.96 1.53
N GLU A 124 1.02 -15.82 1.99
CA GLU A 124 1.08 -17.16 1.47
C GLU A 124 -0.08 -18.02 2.00
N ALA A 125 -0.72 -18.75 1.11
CA ALA A 125 -1.89 -19.54 1.47
C ALA A 125 -1.60 -20.64 2.48
N ASN A 126 -0.35 -21.11 2.51
CA ASN A 126 0.07 -22.20 3.38
C ASN A 126 0.85 -21.73 4.61
N ALA A 127 0.86 -20.47 4.84
CA ALA A 127 1.60 -19.93 5.97
C ALA A 127 0.90 -20.25 7.29
#